data_3c3d198d10e40f05690f50a0dcbd3cd6
#
_entry.id   3c3d198d10e40f05690f50a0dcbd3cd6
#
_cell.length_a   1.000
_cell.length_b   1.000
_cell.length_c   1.000
_cell.angle_alpha   90.00
_cell.angle_beta   90.00
_cell.angle_gamma   90.00
#
_symmetry.space_group_name_H-M   'P 1'
#
loop_
_entity.id
_entity.type
_entity.pdbx_description
1 polymer ?
#
loop_
_entity_poly.entity_id
_entity_poly.type
_entity_poly.pdbx_seq_one_letter_code
_entity_poly.pdbx_strand_id
1 'polypeptide(L)'
;MFSHVVTFSTDPAQPNAANELLAGALQYLKPIPGVLQFHVGRMARSHRPVVDQTYQVALNLTFPDKKTQDDYQTHPLHIEFVEKVFKRVCTKVVVYDFE
;
A
#
# COMPACT_ATOMS: atom_id res chain seq x y z
N MET A 1 -18.32 2.39 -6.21
CA MET A 1 -17.19 2.16 -5.29
C MET A 1 -15.92 1.93 -6.10
N PHE A 2 -14.82 2.46 -5.63
CA PHE A 2 -13.51 2.33 -6.27
C PHE A 2 -12.57 1.55 -5.35
N SER A 3 -11.90 0.53 -5.89
CA SER A 3 -10.92 -0.27 -5.15
C SER A 3 -9.51 0.04 -5.63
N HIS A 4 -8.61 0.21 -4.69
CA HIS A 4 -7.20 0.52 -4.90
C HIS A 4 -6.37 -0.49 -4.11
N VAL A 5 -5.78 -1.44 -4.83
CA VAL A 5 -5.00 -2.53 -4.23
C VAL A 5 -3.54 -2.37 -4.66
N VAL A 6 -2.66 -2.36 -3.69
CA VAL A 6 -1.23 -2.13 -3.93
C VAL A 6 -0.43 -3.26 -3.31
N THR A 7 0.50 -3.81 -4.05
CA THR A 7 1.47 -4.76 -3.51
C THR A 7 2.87 -4.14 -3.56
N PHE A 8 3.60 -4.30 -2.46
CA PHE A 8 4.93 -3.73 -2.29
C PHE A 8 5.96 -4.84 -2.15
N SER A 9 7.02 -4.75 -2.94
CA SER A 9 8.21 -5.59 -2.75
C SER A 9 9.25 -4.77 -2.01
N THR A 10 9.74 -5.31 -0.89
CA THR A 10 10.70 -4.61 -0.04
C THR A 10 12.14 -5.00 -0.41
N ASP A 11 13.08 -4.13 -0.03
CA ASP A 11 14.51 -4.36 -0.26
C ASP A 11 14.99 -5.52 0.64
N PRO A 12 15.49 -6.63 0.04
CA PRO A 12 15.96 -7.78 0.81
C PRO A 12 17.19 -7.48 1.66
N ALA A 13 17.92 -6.41 1.38
CA ALA A 13 19.07 -5.99 2.19
C ALA A 13 18.65 -5.29 3.48
N GLN A 14 17.36 -4.97 3.65
CA GLN A 14 16.84 -4.26 4.82
C GLN A 14 15.86 -5.16 5.58
N PRO A 15 16.29 -5.83 6.66
CA PRO A 15 15.46 -6.84 7.34
C PRO A 15 14.19 -6.26 7.98
N ASN A 16 14.17 -4.98 8.31
CA ASN A 16 13.00 -4.32 8.90
C ASN A 16 12.11 -3.58 7.89
N ALA A 17 12.37 -3.71 6.59
CA ALA A 17 11.66 -2.95 5.56
C ALA A 17 10.15 -3.16 5.60
N ALA A 18 9.68 -4.40 5.76
CA ALA A 18 8.26 -4.69 5.85
C ALA A 18 7.62 -4.05 7.08
N ASN A 19 8.29 -4.10 8.24
CA ASN A 19 7.81 -3.45 9.46
C ASN A 19 7.71 -1.92 9.29
N GLU A 20 8.72 -1.32 8.69
CA GLU A 20 8.75 0.13 8.45
C GLU A 20 7.65 0.54 7.47
N LEU A 21 7.41 -0.27 6.44
CA LEU A 21 6.35 -0.01 5.47
C LEU A 21 4.97 -0.09 6.10
N LEU A 22 4.71 -1.12 6.92
CA LEU A 22 3.45 -1.25 7.66
C LEU A 22 3.22 -0.06 8.59
N ALA A 23 4.22 0.29 9.38
CA ALA A 23 4.14 1.42 10.30
C ALA A 23 3.92 2.74 9.55
N GLY A 24 4.61 2.94 8.44
CA GLY A 24 4.47 4.13 7.60
C GLY A 24 3.08 4.25 6.98
N ALA A 25 2.53 3.15 6.50
CA ALA A 25 1.17 3.13 5.94
C ALA A 25 0.13 3.55 7.00
N LEU A 26 0.26 3.04 8.22
CA LEU A 26 -0.63 3.41 9.31
C LEU A 26 -0.45 4.88 9.72
N GLN A 27 0.78 5.38 9.73
CA GLN A 27 1.08 6.75 10.13
C GLN A 27 0.64 7.78 9.08
N TYR A 28 0.92 7.54 7.81
CA TYR A 28 0.75 8.53 6.75
C TYR A 28 -0.48 8.31 5.89
N LEU A 29 -0.83 7.07 5.58
CA LEU A 29 -1.90 6.78 4.62
C LEU A 29 -3.26 6.64 5.29
N LYS A 30 -3.32 5.98 6.43
CA LYS A 30 -4.58 5.76 7.14
C LYS A 30 -5.32 7.05 7.48
N PRO A 31 -4.65 8.17 7.91
CA PRO A 31 -5.36 9.41 8.25
C PRO A 31 -5.92 10.17 7.05
N ILE A 32 -5.54 9.84 5.81
CA ILE A 32 -5.98 10.60 4.64
C ILE A 32 -7.49 10.48 4.49
N PRO A 33 -8.23 11.61 4.35
CA PRO A 33 -9.69 11.56 4.25
C PRO A 33 -10.17 10.93 2.94
N GLY A 34 -11.40 10.41 2.96
CA GLY A 34 -12.06 9.86 1.79
C GLY A 34 -11.96 8.34 1.65
N VAL A 35 -11.10 7.70 2.42
CA VAL A 35 -10.96 6.24 2.42
C VAL A 35 -12.13 5.63 3.20
N LEU A 36 -12.88 4.74 2.57
CA LEU A 36 -13.99 4.03 3.20
C LEU A 36 -13.50 2.85 4.04
N GLN A 37 -12.56 2.08 3.50
CA GLN A 37 -11.93 0.97 4.18
C GLN A 37 -10.43 1.02 3.96
N PHE A 38 -9.69 0.78 5.02
CA PHE A 38 -8.22 0.77 5.00
C PHE A 38 -7.74 -0.55 5.60
N HIS A 39 -6.96 -1.30 4.81
CA HIS A 39 -6.34 -2.51 5.31
C HIS A 39 -4.92 -2.61 4.74
N VAL A 40 -3.95 -2.74 5.61
CA VAL A 40 -2.56 -3.00 5.24
C VAL A 40 -2.08 -4.23 6.01
N GLY A 41 -1.36 -5.11 5.34
CA GLY A 41 -0.90 -6.34 5.95
C GLY A 41 0.24 -6.99 5.20
N ARG A 42 0.74 -8.07 5.78
CA ARG A 42 1.81 -8.86 5.19
C ARG A 42 1.24 -9.89 4.22
N MET A 43 2.05 -10.29 3.23
CA MET A 43 1.72 -11.39 2.34
C MET A 43 1.34 -12.63 3.16
N ALA A 44 0.21 -13.22 2.83
CA ALA A 44 -0.28 -14.44 3.46
C ALA A 44 0.18 -15.65 2.65
N ARG A 45 0.82 -16.61 3.32
CA ARG A 45 1.27 -17.84 2.66
C ARG A 45 0.08 -18.65 2.14
N SER A 46 0.27 -19.25 0.98
CA SER A 46 -0.72 -20.12 0.36
C SER A 46 -0.02 -21.30 -0.33
N HIS A 47 -0.70 -22.45 -0.35
CA HIS A 47 -0.25 -23.60 -1.12
C HIS A 47 -0.83 -23.62 -2.53
N ARG A 48 -1.71 -22.68 -2.87
CA ARG A 48 -2.35 -22.61 -4.18
C ARG A 48 -1.41 -21.95 -5.19
N PRO A 49 -1.13 -22.58 -6.35
CA PRO A 49 -0.19 -22.02 -7.34
C PRO A 49 -0.63 -20.69 -7.92
N VAL A 50 -1.94 -20.40 -7.95
CA VAL A 50 -2.48 -19.16 -8.51
C VAL A 50 -2.27 -17.94 -7.60
N VAL A 51 -1.91 -18.16 -6.34
CA VAL A 51 -1.71 -17.05 -5.39
C VAL A 51 -0.31 -16.48 -5.58
N ASP A 52 -0.26 -15.20 -5.95
CA ASP A 52 1.01 -14.48 -6.07
C ASP A 52 1.55 -14.22 -4.67
N GLN A 53 2.74 -14.70 -4.40
CA GLN A 53 3.43 -14.55 -3.12
C GLN A 53 4.79 -13.84 -3.28
N THR A 54 4.93 -13.03 -4.33
CA THR A 54 6.18 -12.34 -4.69
C THR A 54 6.37 -11.00 -4.00
N TYR A 55 5.37 -10.52 -3.27
CA TYR A 55 5.42 -9.26 -2.53
C TYR A 55 5.52 -9.52 -1.03
N GLN A 56 5.82 -8.50 -0.24
CA GLN A 56 5.94 -8.61 1.21
C GLN A 56 4.78 -7.93 1.96
N VAL A 57 4.26 -6.82 1.44
CA VAL A 57 3.19 -6.04 2.07
C VAL A 57 2.15 -5.69 1.02
N ALA A 58 0.89 -5.71 1.40
CA ALA A 58 -0.21 -5.28 0.54
C ALA A 58 -1.07 -4.25 1.25
N LEU A 59 -1.65 -3.35 0.45
CA LEU A 59 -2.55 -2.30 0.88
C LEU A 59 -3.86 -2.47 0.11
N ASN A 60 -4.97 -2.50 0.82
CA ASN A 60 -6.30 -2.62 0.21
C ASN A 60 -7.17 -1.47 0.70
N LEU A 61 -7.49 -0.55 -0.21
CA LEU A 61 -8.29 0.62 0.07
C LEU A 61 -9.54 0.63 -0.77
N THR A 62 -10.63 1.14 -0.21
CA THR A 62 -11.83 1.44 -0.99
C THR A 62 -12.21 2.91 -0.82
N PHE A 63 -12.73 3.49 -1.90
CA PHE A 63 -13.15 4.90 -1.99
C PHE A 63 -14.56 4.96 -2.57
N PRO A 64 -15.32 6.06 -2.34
CA PRO A 64 -16.62 6.21 -2.98
C PRO A 64 -16.53 6.24 -4.50
N ASP A 65 -15.47 6.87 -5.04
CA ASP A 65 -15.28 7.07 -6.48
C ASP A 65 -13.81 7.31 -6.81
N LYS A 66 -13.52 7.39 -8.09
CA LYS A 66 -12.15 7.63 -8.59
C LYS A 66 -11.63 9.02 -8.20
N LYS A 67 -12.50 10.03 -8.19
CA LYS A 67 -12.07 11.39 -7.83
C LYS A 67 -11.51 11.44 -6.41
N THR A 68 -12.19 10.77 -5.48
CA THR A 68 -11.71 10.70 -4.09
C THR A 68 -10.37 9.99 -3.99
N GLN A 69 -10.18 8.95 -4.79
CA GLN A 69 -8.88 8.26 -4.85
C GLN A 69 -7.81 9.15 -5.48
N ASP A 70 -8.14 9.93 -6.51
CA ASP A 70 -7.19 10.88 -7.09
C ASP A 70 -6.75 11.92 -6.05
N ASP A 71 -7.68 12.44 -5.24
CA ASP A 71 -7.38 13.38 -4.17
C ASP A 71 -6.48 12.75 -3.09
N TYR A 72 -6.69 11.48 -2.77
CA TYR A 72 -5.82 10.72 -1.88
C TYR A 72 -4.39 10.67 -2.43
N GLN A 73 -4.24 10.42 -3.70
CA GLN A 73 -2.95 10.24 -4.36
C GLN A 73 -2.08 11.51 -4.29
N THR A 74 -2.70 12.67 -4.31
CA THR A 74 -2.00 13.97 -4.28
C THR A 74 -1.95 14.60 -2.89
N HIS A 75 -2.52 13.95 -1.87
CA HIS A 75 -2.54 14.47 -0.51
C HIS A 75 -1.11 14.59 0.04
N PRO A 76 -0.80 15.65 0.82
CA PRO A 76 0.53 15.84 1.41
C PRO A 76 1.04 14.64 2.21
N LEU A 77 0.15 13.95 2.94
CA LEU A 77 0.54 12.75 3.69
C LEU A 77 0.95 11.59 2.77
N HIS A 78 0.31 11.46 1.62
CA HIS A 78 0.70 10.46 0.63
C HIS A 78 2.10 10.76 0.07
N ILE A 79 2.35 12.03 -0.22
CA ILE A 79 3.66 12.49 -0.68
C ILE A 79 4.74 12.21 0.37
N GLU A 80 4.45 12.49 1.64
CA GLU A 80 5.37 12.16 2.74
C GLU A 80 5.65 10.66 2.85
N PHE A 81 4.62 9.84 2.72
CA PHE A 81 4.79 8.38 2.74
C PHE A 81 5.77 7.94 1.64
N VAL A 82 5.58 8.42 0.42
CA VAL A 82 6.45 8.07 -0.70
C VAL A 82 7.89 8.50 -0.42
N GLU A 83 8.09 9.75 0.01
CA GLU A 83 9.44 10.30 0.21
C GLU A 83 10.16 9.69 1.43
N LYS A 84 9.45 9.52 2.54
CA LYS A 84 10.06 9.13 3.82
C LYS A 84 10.09 7.63 4.05
N VAL A 85 9.22 6.87 3.39
CA VAL A 85 9.07 5.43 3.63
C VAL A 85 9.30 4.64 2.35
N PHE A 86 8.43 4.80 1.35
CA PHE A 86 8.42 3.96 0.16
C PHE A 86 9.77 3.95 -0.56
N LYS A 87 10.31 5.11 -0.87
CA LYS A 87 11.58 5.22 -1.62
C LYS A 87 12.74 4.58 -0.88
N ARG A 88 12.68 4.53 0.43
CA ARG A 88 13.77 4.02 1.25
C ARG A 88 13.78 2.51 1.37
N VAL A 89 12.60 1.87 1.41
CA VAL A 89 12.50 0.45 1.77
C VAL A 89 11.92 -0.44 0.67
N CYS A 90 11.33 0.12 -0.40
CA CYS A 90 10.69 -0.66 -1.45
C CYS A 90 11.51 -0.66 -2.73
N THR A 91 11.48 -1.80 -3.44
CA THR A 91 12.14 -1.99 -4.74
C THR A 91 11.15 -2.03 -5.88
N LYS A 92 9.87 -2.35 -5.60
CA LYS A 92 8.84 -2.50 -6.62
C LYS A 92 7.47 -2.25 -6.01
N VAL A 93 6.57 -1.69 -6.80
CA VAL A 93 5.17 -1.53 -6.45
C VAL A 93 4.30 -1.91 -7.64
N VAL A 94 3.20 -2.61 -7.37
CA VAL A 94 2.18 -2.92 -8.38
C VAL A 94 0.83 -2.46 -7.85
N VAL A 95 0.08 -1.76 -8.70
CA VAL A 95 -1.22 -1.20 -8.34
C VAL A 95 -2.31 -1.83 -9.19
N TYR A 96 -3.41 -2.23 -8.55
CA TYR A 96 -4.62 -2.71 -9.21
C TYR A 96 -5.78 -1.82 -8.80
N ASP A 97 -6.27 -1.01 -9.75
CA ASP A 97 -7.42 -0.15 -9.55
C ASP A 97 -8.61 -0.70 -10.33
N PHE A 98 -9.76 -0.82 -9.67
CA PHE A 98 -10.98 -1.27 -10.33
C PHE A 98 -12.21 -0.69 -9.64
N GLU A 99 -13.35 -0.67 -10.37
CA GLU A 99 -14.61 -0.17 -9.84
C GLU A 99 -15.83 -0.85 -10.48
#